data_a1bb68a79e89c43d286fa24cb9a58670
#
_entry.id   a1bb68a79e89c43d286fa24cb9a58670
#
_cell.length_a   1.000
_cell.length_b   1.000
_cell.length_c   1.000
_cell.angle_alpha   90.00
_cell.angle_beta   90.00
_cell.angle_gamma   90.00
#
_symmetry.space_group_name_H-M   'P 1'
#
loop_
_entity.id
_entity.type
_entity.pdbx_description
1 polymer ?
#
loop_
_entity_poly.entity_id
_entity_poly.type
_entity_poly.pdbx_seq_one_letter_code
_entity_poly.pdbx_strand_id
1 'polypeptide(L)'
;YKRDLCKRVQKLVSQPMSWQADTLRARCSIGYATYPDHAVTASSLLRAAEQALHRARQIGGDAIHRYEPDKDRQIRDRGVLAMDLQNALRNGEFELFYQSQNEVATDRVTGVEALLRWNHPRRGMVPPAQFIPIAEDTGLIREIGAWALRAACHEATSWSEPVKIAVNVAPVQLADGHFPELVAQVLDESGLEPDRLELEITETGIIADTAHALQIIRRLKRQGVKIAMDDFGTGYSSLATLQAFPFDKIKIDREFIRELGASKQSDAIVRATIILGNSLEIPVLAEGVETEDQLALLASQGCAEVQGYLFGKPVPAVEIRQLVHGSQASKSQRDAASRPPGLVLVNWVA
;
A
#
# COMPACT_ATOMS: atom_id res chain seq x y z
N TYR A 1 -11.73 21.28 -32.91
CA TYR A 1 -11.37 21.23 -34.33
C TYR A 1 -10.47 20.03 -34.70
N LYS A 2 -9.30 19.84 -34.05
CA LYS A 2 -8.34 18.76 -34.40
C LYS A 2 -8.92 17.36 -34.14
N ARG A 3 -9.58 17.15 -33.01
CA ARG A 3 -10.25 15.87 -32.65
C ARG A 3 -11.45 15.61 -33.57
N ASP A 4 -12.16 16.67 -33.99
CA ASP A 4 -13.31 16.52 -34.87
C ASP A 4 -12.90 16.12 -36.30
N LEU A 5 -11.75 16.62 -36.79
CA LEU A 5 -11.15 16.16 -38.04
C LEU A 5 -10.84 14.64 -37.96
N CYS A 6 -10.21 14.19 -36.90
CA CYS A 6 -9.93 12.76 -36.69
C CYS A 6 -11.22 11.92 -36.66
N LYS A 7 -12.28 12.40 -35.97
CA LYS A 7 -13.59 11.72 -35.93
C LYS A 7 -14.22 11.63 -37.35
N ARG A 8 -14.09 12.68 -38.15
CA ARG A 8 -14.58 12.67 -39.52
C ARG A 8 -13.83 11.65 -40.37
N VAL A 9 -12.48 11.60 -40.27
CA VAL A 9 -11.66 10.62 -40.98
C VAL A 9 -12.04 9.19 -40.53
N GLN A 10 -12.15 8.94 -39.25
CA GLN A 10 -12.56 7.64 -38.72
C GLN A 10 -13.93 7.23 -39.25
N LYS A 11 -14.91 8.13 -39.23
CA LYS A 11 -16.26 7.87 -39.75
C LYS A 11 -16.25 7.55 -41.23
N LEU A 12 -15.43 8.23 -42.03
CA LEU A 12 -15.32 7.98 -43.48
C LEU A 12 -14.70 6.61 -43.75
N VAL A 13 -13.61 6.25 -43.05
CA VAL A 13 -12.92 4.97 -43.21
C VAL A 13 -13.79 3.81 -42.74
N SER A 14 -14.60 4.01 -41.70
CA SER A 14 -15.46 2.96 -41.11
C SER A 14 -16.81 2.79 -41.83
N GLN A 15 -17.04 3.51 -42.97
CA GLN A 15 -18.24 3.28 -43.77
C GLN A 15 -18.23 1.88 -44.39
N PRO A 16 -19.41 1.22 -44.45
CA PRO A 16 -19.52 -0.07 -45.07
C PRO A 16 -19.10 0.01 -46.55
N MET A 17 -18.22 -0.86 -46.99
CA MET A 17 -17.78 -1.01 -48.36
C MET A 17 -18.27 -2.33 -48.92
N SER A 18 -18.92 -2.32 -50.10
CA SER A 18 -19.28 -3.55 -50.76
C SER A 18 -18.09 -4.13 -51.52
N TRP A 19 -17.72 -5.36 -51.20
CA TRP A 19 -16.68 -6.11 -51.89
C TRP A 19 -17.26 -7.46 -52.32
N GLN A 20 -17.45 -7.63 -53.64
CA GLN A 20 -18.15 -8.81 -54.19
C GLN A 20 -19.56 -8.96 -53.61
N ALA A 21 -19.85 -10.06 -52.91
CA ALA A 21 -21.13 -10.31 -52.25
C ALA A 21 -21.17 -9.92 -50.76
N ASP A 22 -20.03 -9.45 -50.20
CA ASP A 22 -19.87 -9.16 -48.77
C ASP A 22 -19.84 -7.64 -48.49
N THR A 23 -20.27 -7.28 -47.29
CA THR A 23 -20.15 -5.93 -46.76
C THR A 23 -19.02 -5.89 -45.72
N LEU A 24 -17.94 -5.19 -46.08
CA LEU A 24 -16.78 -5.02 -45.19
C LEU A 24 -16.89 -3.71 -44.40
N ARG A 25 -16.53 -3.75 -43.14
CA ARG A 25 -16.36 -2.56 -42.29
C ARG A 25 -14.91 -2.51 -41.77
N ALA A 26 -14.20 -1.45 -42.18
CA ALA A 26 -12.86 -1.22 -41.67
C ALA A 26 -12.90 -0.56 -40.28
N ARG A 27 -11.99 -0.94 -39.38
CA ARG A 27 -11.76 -0.23 -38.14
C ARG A 27 -10.53 0.67 -38.30
N CYS A 28 -10.58 1.89 -37.74
CA CYS A 28 -9.52 2.87 -37.89
C CYS A 28 -9.12 3.46 -36.56
N SER A 29 -7.89 3.17 -36.16
CA SER A 29 -7.25 3.85 -35.01
C SER A 29 -6.46 5.05 -35.50
N ILE A 30 -6.57 6.19 -34.83
CA ILE A 30 -5.91 7.44 -35.20
C ILE A 30 -5.11 7.96 -34.00
N GLY A 31 -3.79 8.14 -34.19
CA GLY A 31 -2.94 8.92 -33.29
C GLY A 31 -2.64 10.29 -33.89
N TYR A 32 -2.69 11.35 -33.08
CA TYR A 32 -2.34 12.67 -33.58
C TYR A 32 -1.50 13.48 -32.61
N ALA A 33 -0.59 14.27 -33.16
CA ALA A 33 0.21 15.26 -32.47
C ALA A 33 0.04 16.63 -33.13
N THR A 34 0.33 17.72 -32.41
CA THR A 34 0.13 19.08 -32.87
C THR A 34 1.40 19.91 -32.74
N TYR A 35 1.70 20.67 -33.80
CA TYR A 35 2.74 21.68 -33.77
C TYR A 35 2.16 23.01 -33.23
N PRO A 36 2.89 23.80 -32.46
CA PRO A 36 4.17 23.51 -31.82
C PRO A 36 4.05 22.77 -30.49
N ASP A 37 2.81 22.50 -30.01
CA ASP A 37 2.52 22.04 -28.62
C ASP A 37 3.25 20.73 -28.25
N HIS A 38 3.40 19.81 -29.22
CA HIS A 38 3.93 18.48 -28.94
C HIS A 38 5.34 18.25 -29.50
N ALA A 39 5.75 19.04 -30.50
CA ALA A 39 7.09 18.98 -31.08
C ALA A 39 7.33 20.16 -32.01
N VAL A 40 8.62 20.53 -32.20
CA VAL A 40 9.03 21.66 -33.01
C VAL A 40 9.69 21.23 -34.35
N THR A 41 9.93 19.94 -34.56
CA THR A 41 10.47 19.38 -35.81
C THR A 41 9.53 18.35 -36.41
N ALA A 42 9.55 18.19 -37.72
CA ALA A 42 8.70 17.21 -38.41
C ALA A 42 8.94 15.77 -37.93
N SER A 43 10.20 15.39 -37.74
CA SER A 43 10.56 14.04 -37.28
C SER A 43 10.09 13.76 -35.85
N SER A 44 10.19 14.74 -34.96
CA SER A 44 9.68 14.60 -33.58
C SER A 44 8.16 14.62 -33.53
N LEU A 45 7.50 15.40 -34.40
CA LEU A 45 6.04 15.44 -34.50
C LEU A 45 5.47 14.11 -35.01
N LEU A 46 6.10 13.52 -36.05
CA LEU A 46 5.71 12.21 -36.56
C LEU A 46 5.84 11.14 -35.49
N ARG A 47 6.97 11.10 -34.78
CA ARG A 47 7.19 10.17 -33.68
C ARG A 47 6.16 10.31 -32.57
N ALA A 48 5.77 11.54 -32.23
CA ALA A 48 4.71 11.81 -31.26
C ALA A 48 3.34 11.27 -31.75
N ALA A 49 3.02 11.45 -33.03
CA ALA A 49 1.79 10.92 -33.61
C ALA A 49 1.77 9.38 -33.68
N GLU A 50 2.91 8.74 -33.99
CA GLU A 50 3.07 7.29 -33.98
C GLU A 50 2.87 6.71 -32.57
N GLN A 51 3.39 7.36 -31.53
CA GLN A 51 3.17 6.95 -30.14
C GLN A 51 1.70 7.04 -29.76
N ALA A 52 1.03 8.12 -30.13
CA ALA A 52 -0.40 8.26 -29.93
C ALA A 52 -1.21 7.19 -30.68
N LEU A 53 -0.78 6.82 -31.91
CA LEU A 53 -1.42 5.75 -32.68
C LEU A 53 -1.23 4.38 -32.01
N HIS A 54 -0.03 4.10 -31.52
CA HIS A 54 0.24 2.86 -30.79
C HIS A 54 -0.71 2.70 -29.59
N ARG A 55 -0.91 3.79 -28.83
CA ARG A 55 -1.84 3.82 -27.71
C ARG A 55 -3.29 3.62 -28.14
N ALA A 56 -3.73 4.27 -29.25
CA ALA A 56 -5.08 4.06 -29.79
C ALA A 56 -5.36 2.59 -30.13
N ARG A 57 -4.34 1.84 -30.55
CA ARG A 57 -4.43 0.39 -30.83
C ARG A 57 -4.50 -0.45 -29.56
N GLN A 58 -3.72 -0.10 -28.51
CA GLN A 58 -3.70 -0.83 -27.23
C GLN A 58 -5.03 -0.75 -26.46
N ILE A 59 -5.78 0.37 -26.58
CA ILE A 59 -7.06 0.60 -25.89
C ILE A 59 -8.22 -0.20 -26.53
N GLY A 60 -7.94 -1.16 -27.40
CA GLY A 60 -8.95 -2.02 -28.03
C GLY A 60 -9.19 -1.71 -29.52
N GLY A 61 -8.43 -0.81 -30.11
CA GLY A 61 -8.55 -0.39 -31.50
C GLY A 61 -9.78 0.52 -31.75
N ASP A 62 -9.93 1.01 -32.99
CA ASP A 62 -11.01 1.93 -33.40
C ASP A 62 -11.12 3.18 -32.50
N ALA A 63 -10.00 3.70 -32.03
CA ALA A 63 -9.89 4.80 -31.08
C ALA A 63 -9.09 5.97 -31.65
N ILE A 64 -9.41 7.19 -31.18
CA ILE A 64 -8.65 8.41 -31.49
C ILE A 64 -7.90 8.85 -30.25
N HIS A 65 -6.56 8.91 -30.34
CA HIS A 65 -5.72 9.34 -29.23
C HIS A 65 -4.87 10.55 -29.60
N ARG A 66 -4.83 11.53 -28.70
CA ARG A 66 -3.91 12.68 -28.77
C ARG A 66 -2.60 12.30 -28.11
N TYR A 67 -1.48 12.72 -28.66
CA TYR A 67 -0.19 12.62 -27.98
C TYR A 67 -0.22 13.43 -26.67
N GLU A 68 0.12 12.79 -25.56
CA GLU A 68 0.20 13.38 -24.23
C GLU A 68 1.59 13.06 -23.66
N PRO A 69 2.57 14.01 -23.77
CA PRO A 69 3.98 13.75 -23.48
C PRO A 69 4.21 13.08 -22.12
N ASP A 70 3.53 13.59 -21.10
CA ASP A 70 3.72 13.11 -19.72
C ASP A 70 3.13 11.70 -19.53
N LYS A 71 1.93 11.46 -20.04
CA LYS A 71 1.30 10.14 -19.95
C LYS A 71 2.03 9.10 -20.80
N ASP A 72 2.48 9.48 -21.98
CA ASP A 72 3.22 8.57 -22.87
C ASP A 72 4.64 8.28 -22.34
N ARG A 73 5.23 9.22 -21.60
CA ARG A 73 6.46 8.99 -20.84
C ARG A 73 6.22 8.04 -19.68
N GLN A 74 5.16 8.27 -18.87
CA GLN A 74 4.79 7.40 -17.75
C GLN A 74 4.54 5.96 -18.20
N ILE A 75 3.86 5.74 -19.33
CA ILE A 75 3.60 4.39 -19.86
C ILE A 75 4.89 3.69 -20.27
N ARG A 76 5.79 4.41 -20.95
CA ARG A 76 7.11 3.85 -21.31
C ARG A 76 7.94 3.53 -20.07
N ASP A 77 7.99 4.47 -19.11
CA ASP A 77 8.71 4.27 -17.86
C ASP A 77 8.14 3.10 -17.07
N ARG A 78 6.80 2.92 -17.07
CA ARG A 78 6.12 1.77 -16.47
C ARG A 78 6.49 0.47 -17.19
N GLY A 79 6.54 0.46 -18.53
CA GLY A 79 6.94 -0.72 -19.31
C GLY A 79 8.39 -1.13 -19.07
N VAL A 80 9.32 -0.16 -19.02
CA VAL A 80 10.74 -0.41 -18.67
C VAL A 80 10.84 -0.93 -17.23
N LEU A 81 10.10 -0.30 -16.29
CA LEU A 81 10.11 -0.70 -14.89
C LEU A 81 9.56 -2.12 -14.70
N ALA A 82 8.55 -2.52 -15.49
CA ALA A 82 8.01 -3.88 -15.49
C ALA A 82 9.04 -4.92 -15.94
N MET A 83 9.85 -4.59 -16.96
CA MET A 83 10.93 -5.47 -17.41
C MET A 83 12.07 -5.57 -16.37
N ASP A 84 12.45 -4.46 -15.75
CA ASP A 84 13.47 -4.44 -14.71
C ASP A 84 12.97 -5.24 -13.47
N LEU A 85 11.69 -5.14 -13.13
CA LEU A 85 11.06 -5.82 -11.98
C LEU A 85 11.10 -7.36 -12.10
N GLN A 86 11.02 -7.91 -13.31
CA GLN A 86 11.09 -9.36 -13.54
C GLN A 86 12.38 -10.01 -13.00
N ASN A 87 13.47 -9.26 -12.98
CA ASN A 87 14.78 -9.74 -12.52
C ASN A 87 15.15 -9.25 -11.12
N ALA A 88 14.44 -8.27 -10.59
CA ALA A 88 14.77 -7.59 -9.34
C ALA A 88 14.89 -8.55 -8.15
N LEU A 89 14.00 -9.56 -8.05
CA LEU A 89 14.03 -10.55 -6.97
C LEU A 89 15.29 -11.43 -7.06
N ARG A 90 15.63 -11.91 -8.28
CA ARG A 90 16.82 -12.74 -8.51
C ARG A 90 18.11 -11.98 -8.28
N ASN A 91 18.10 -10.68 -8.55
CA ASN A 91 19.26 -9.80 -8.40
C ASN A 91 19.45 -9.32 -6.95
N GLY A 92 18.53 -9.65 -6.02
CA GLY A 92 18.60 -9.18 -4.63
C GLY A 92 18.39 -7.68 -4.48
N GLU A 93 17.55 -7.07 -5.34
CA GLU A 93 17.29 -5.63 -5.34
C GLU A 93 16.21 -5.21 -4.34
N PHE A 94 15.51 -6.17 -3.71
CA PHE A 94 14.51 -5.90 -2.69
C PHE A 94 15.10 -5.95 -1.30
N GLU A 95 14.60 -5.06 -0.45
CA GLU A 95 14.86 -5.05 0.99
C GLU A 95 13.60 -4.69 1.77
N LEU A 96 13.55 -5.02 3.06
CA LEU A 96 12.48 -4.62 3.97
C LEU A 96 12.97 -3.49 4.89
N PHE A 97 12.16 -2.46 4.99
CA PHE A 97 12.22 -1.48 6.05
C PHE A 97 11.12 -1.76 7.05
N TYR A 98 11.27 -1.28 8.26
CA TYR A 98 10.44 -1.63 9.39
C TYR A 98 9.98 -0.38 10.12
N GLN A 99 8.69 -0.29 10.46
CA GLN A 99 8.15 0.84 11.21
C GLN A 99 7.40 0.33 12.44
N SER A 100 7.65 0.96 13.60
CA SER A 100 7.01 0.57 14.85
C SER A 100 5.54 0.95 14.88
N GLN A 101 4.73 0.07 15.48
CA GLN A 101 3.37 0.30 15.92
C GLN A 101 3.40 0.44 17.44
N ASN A 102 2.84 1.51 17.99
CA ASN A 102 2.98 1.86 19.39
C ASN A 102 1.61 1.91 20.08
N GLU A 103 1.55 1.41 21.29
CA GLU A 103 0.38 1.56 22.16
C GLU A 103 0.25 3.02 22.63
N VAL A 104 -0.93 3.62 22.41
CA VAL A 104 -1.18 5.02 22.77
C VAL A 104 -0.97 5.32 24.25
N ALA A 105 -1.41 4.41 25.12
CA ALA A 105 -1.38 4.62 26.58
C ALA A 105 0.03 4.56 27.20
N THR A 106 0.93 3.75 26.62
CA THR A 106 2.24 3.44 27.23
C THR A 106 3.43 3.80 26.36
N ASP A 107 3.21 4.17 25.09
CA ASP A 107 4.25 4.38 24.07
C ASP A 107 5.10 3.11 23.81
N ARG A 108 4.65 1.95 24.24
CA ARG A 108 5.33 0.68 24.05
C ARG A 108 5.13 0.17 22.62
N VAL A 109 6.19 -0.35 22.01
CA VAL A 109 6.11 -1.03 20.72
C VAL A 109 5.32 -2.34 20.88
N THR A 110 4.19 -2.46 20.19
CA THR A 110 3.30 -3.63 20.19
C THR A 110 3.44 -4.46 18.93
N GLY A 111 3.87 -3.81 17.85
CA GLY A 111 4.06 -4.41 16.54
C GLY A 111 5.08 -3.65 15.71
N VAL A 112 5.46 -4.24 14.60
CA VAL A 112 6.36 -3.66 13.60
C VAL A 112 5.82 -4.00 12.23
N GLU A 113 5.60 -3.02 11.36
CA GLU A 113 5.20 -3.25 9.97
C GLU A 113 6.43 -3.41 9.07
N ALA A 114 6.44 -4.48 8.26
CA ALA A 114 7.45 -4.72 7.22
C ALA A 114 7.03 -4.04 5.91
N LEU A 115 7.84 -3.10 5.47
CA LEU A 115 7.59 -2.24 4.32
C LEU A 115 8.58 -2.53 3.20
N LEU A 116 8.08 -3.02 2.09
CA LEU A 116 8.89 -3.38 0.92
C LEU A 116 9.59 -2.16 0.32
N ARG A 117 10.87 -2.32 -0.03
CA ARG A 117 11.69 -1.33 -0.74
C ARG A 117 12.36 -1.98 -1.93
N TRP A 118 12.44 -1.26 -3.04
CA TRP A 118 13.17 -1.68 -4.22
C TRP A 118 14.35 -0.76 -4.49
N ASN A 119 15.54 -1.26 -4.26
CA ASN A 119 16.79 -0.54 -4.53
C ASN A 119 17.28 -0.86 -5.94
N HIS A 120 16.77 -0.10 -6.90
CA HIS A 120 17.06 -0.30 -8.31
C HIS A 120 18.46 0.21 -8.67
N PRO A 121 19.32 -0.58 -9.36
CA PRO A 121 20.75 -0.24 -9.57
C PRO A 121 20.99 1.05 -10.35
N ARG A 122 20.04 1.48 -11.19
CA ARG A 122 20.16 2.71 -12.00
C ARG A 122 19.26 3.86 -11.52
N ARG A 123 18.18 3.55 -10.78
CA ARG A 123 17.17 4.56 -10.36
C ARG A 123 17.25 4.89 -8.86
N GLY A 124 18.07 4.14 -8.11
CA GLY A 124 18.06 4.21 -6.65
C GLY A 124 16.77 3.64 -6.05
N MET A 125 16.34 4.15 -4.92
CA MET A 125 15.14 3.70 -4.24
C MET A 125 13.86 4.02 -5.05
N VAL A 126 13.19 3.00 -5.58
CA VAL A 126 11.92 3.13 -6.29
C VAL A 126 10.77 3.07 -5.28
N PRO A 127 9.88 4.09 -5.26
CA PRO A 127 8.76 4.11 -4.33
C PRO A 127 7.79 2.93 -4.53
N PRO A 128 7.25 2.32 -3.45
CA PRO A 128 6.26 1.23 -3.54
C PRO A 128 5.05 1.57 -4.43
N ALA A 129 4.52 2.78 -4.34
CA ALA A 129 3.41 3.25 -5.16
C ALA A 129 3.67 3.20 -6.68
N GLN A 130 4.94 3.11 -7.11
CA GLN A 130 5.29 3.00 -8.53
C GLN A 130 5.40 1.55 -8.99
N PHE A 131 5.95 0.65 -8.17
CA PHE A 131 6.23 -0.72 -8.62
C PHE A 131 5.21 -1.77 -8.13
N ILE A 132 4.55 -1.58 -6.99
CA ILE A 132 3.56 -2.54 -6.49
C ILE A 132 2.40 -2.72 -7.49
N PRO A 133 1.79 -1.66 -8.06
CA PRO A 133 0.76 -1.83 -9.07
C PRO A 133 1.25 -2.55 -10.35
N ILE A 134 2.54 -2.42 -10.68
CA ILE A 134 3.15 -3.15 -11.80
C ILE A 134 3.32 -4.63 -11.43
N ALA A 135 3.78 -4.92 -10.22
CA ALA A 135 3.93 -6.28 -9.72
C ALA A 135 2.58 -7.02 -9.67
N GLU A 136 1.50 -6.34 -9.30
CA GLU A 136 0.14 -6.87 -9.29
C GLU A 136 -0.37 -7.17 -10.70
N ASP A 137 -0.28 -6.21 -11.62
CA ASP A 137 -0.70 -6.37 -13.01
C ASP A 137 0.05 -7.48 -13.76
N THR A 138 1.33 -7.69 -13.42
CA THR A 138 2.19 -8.71 -14.03
C THR A 138 2.14 -10.06 -13.30
N GLY A 139 1.52 -10.12 -12.12
CA GLY A 139 1.49 -11.30 -11.26
C GLY A 139 2.76 -11.54 -10.45
N LEU A 140 3.81 -10.74 -10.63
CA LEU A 140 5.09 -10.84 -9.91
C LEU A 140 4.93 -10.60 -8.40
N ILE A 141 3.87 -9.92 -8.00
CA ILE A 141 3.57 -9.65 -6.59
C ILE A 141 3.49 -10.93 -5.75
N ARG A 142 3.13 -12.08 -6.33
CA ARG A 142 3.08 -13.36 -5.63
C ARG A 142 4.46 -13.81 -5.17
N GLU A 143 5.46 -13.76 -6.08
CA GLU A 143 6.85 -14.14 -5.75
C GLU A 143 7.50 -13.13 -4.80
N ILE A 144 7.29 -11.83 -5.07
CA ILE A 144 7.81 -10.74 -4.25
C ILE A 144 7.20 -10.80 -2.84
N GLY A 145 5.88 -11.00 -2.73
CA GLY A 145 5.19 -11.11 -1.45
C GLY A 145 5.58 -12.36 -0.66
N ALA A 146 5.79 -13.50 -1.33
CA ALA A 146 6.31 -14.70 -0.69
C ALA A 146 7.72 -14.49 -0.13
N TRP A 147 8.58 -13.78 -0.87
CA TRP A 147 9.91 -13.39 -0.40
C TRP A 147 9.82 -12.43 0.81
N ALA A 148 8.97 -11.39 0.72
CA ALA A 148 8.79 -10.41 1.79
C ALA A 148 8.28 -11.08 3.07
N LEU A 149 7.32 -12.00 2.96
CA LEU A 149 6.80 -12.76 4.09
C LEU A 149 7.89 -13.60 4.78
N ARG A 150 8.72 -14.34 4.00
CA ARG A 150 9.86 -15.10 4.54
C ARG A 150 10.86 -14.18 5.23
N ALA A 151 11.25 -13.09 4.58
CA ALA A 151 12.21 -12.15 5.12
C ALA A 151 11.72 -11.49 6.42
N ALA A 152 10.44 -11.10 6.47
CA ALA A 152 9.81 -10.50 7.65
C ALA A 152 9.72 -11.49 8.83
N CYS A 153 9.28 -12.72 8.58
CA CYS A 153 9.20 -13.75 9.61
C CYS A 153 10.59 -14.11 10.18
N HIS A 154 11.58 -14.25 9.30
CA HIS A 154 12.97 -14.49 9.72
C HIS A 154 13.54 -13.33 10.55
N GLU A 155 13.27 -12.09 10.17
CA GLU A 155 13.71 -10.93 10.93
C GLU A 155 13.07 -10.93 12.33
N ALA A 156 11.77 -11.17 12.40
CA ALA A 156 11.03 -11.17 13.68
C ALA A 156 11.51 -12.21 14.68
N THR A 157 12.03 -13.36 14.25
CA THR A 157 12.61 -14.38 15.15
C THR A 157 13.92 -13.93 15.78
N SER A 158 14.61 -12.96 15.21
CA SER A 158 15.85 -12.41 15.77
C SER A 158 15.61 -11.41 16.93
N TRP A 159 14.36 -10.99 17.16
CA TRP A 159 14.03 -9.99 18.16
C TRP A 159 13.98 -10.62 19.57
N SER A 160 14.52 -9.91 20.56
CA SER A 160 14.50 -10.37 21.96
C SER A 160 13.13 -10.33 22.60
N GLU A 161 12.26 -9.42 22.12
CA GLU A 161 10.90 -9.26 22.60
C GLU A 161 9.90 -9.91 21.63
N PRO A 162 8.81 -10.50 22.12
CA PRO A 162 7.81 -11.17 21.28
C PRO A 162 6.85 -10.16 20.61
N VAL A 163 7.43 -9.15 19.94
CA VAL A 163 6.68 -8.14 19.19
C VAL A 163 6.13 -8.76 17.91
N LYS A 164 4.93 -8.34 17.50
CA LYS A 164 4.30 -8.80 16.27
C LYS A 164 5.00 -8.23 15.05
N ILE A 165 4.99 -8.99 13.95
CA ILE A 165 5.40 -8.53 12.63
C ILE A 165 4.19 -8.47 11.71
N ALA A 166 3.91 -7.28 11.18
CA ALA A 166 2.82 -7.05 10.23
C ALA A 166 3.36 -7.07 8.80
N VAL A 167 2.68 -7.78 7.90
CA VAL A 167 3.06 -7.95 6.50
C VAL A 167 1.86 -7.70 5.60
N ASN A 168 2.04 -6.80 4.64
CA ASN A 168 1.02 -6.47 3.64
C ASN A 168 0.77 -7.62 2.67
N VAL A 169 -0.49 -7.93 2.39
CA VAL A 169 -0.94 -8.98 1.46
C VAL A 169 -1.70 -8.35 0.32
N ALA A 170 -1.18 -8.50 -0.89
CA ALA A 170 -1.85 -8.01 -2.09
C ALA A 170 -3.14 -8.81 -2.38
N PRO A 171 -4.18 -8.18 -2.99
CA PRO A 171 -5.43 -8.85 -3.35
C PRO A 171 -5.22 -10.13 -4.18
N VAL A 172 -4.25 -10.11 -5.09
CA VAL A 172 -3.91 -11.26 -5.94
C VAL A 172 -3.34 -12.45 -5.15
N GLN A 173 -2.67 -12.19 -4.02
CA GLN A 173 -2.18 -13.24 -3.11
C GLN A 173 -3.34 -13.83 -2.29
N LEU A 174 -4.23 -12.97 -1.78
CA LEU A 174 -5.41 -13.41 -1.04
C LEU A 174 -6.36 -14.25 -1.91
N ALA A 175 -6.42 -13.96 -3.23
CA ALA A 175 -7.19 -14.74 -4.18
C ALA A 175 -6.57 -16.11 -4.52
N ASP A 176 -5.33 -16.38 -4.10
CA ASP A 176 -4.66 -17.66 -4.32
C ASP A 176 -5.05 -18.69 -3.24
N GLY A 177 -5.74 -19.75 -3.64
CA GLY A 177 -6.17 -20.82 -2.73
C GLY A 177 -5.03 -21.53 -1.98
N HIS A 178 -3.77 -21.40 -2.45
CA HIS A 178 -2.56 -21.97 -1.84
C HIS A 178 -1.83 -20.99 -0.91
N PHE A 179 -2.34 -19.77 -0.75
CA PHE A 179 -1.68 -18.79 0.12
C PHE A 179 -1.60 -19.24 1.59
N PRO A 180 -2.62 -19.91 2.19
CA PRO A 180 -2.48 -20.43 3.55
C PRO A 180 -1.40 -21.51 3.69
N GLU A 181 -1.17 -22.33 2.68
CA GLU A 181 -0.09 -23.32 2.69
C GLU A 181 1.29 -22.65 2.64
N LEU A 182 1.44 -21.58 1.83
CA LEU A 182 2.65 -20.77 1.82
C LEU A 182 2.93 -20.18 3.20
N VAL A 183 1.90 -19.61 3.86
CA VAL A 183 2.06 -19.03 5.22
C VAL A 183 2.49 -20.09 6.21
N ALA A 184 1.84 -21.27 6.21
CA ALA A 184 2.23 -22.38 7.09
C ALA A 184 3.68 -22.81 6.87
N GLN A 185 4.10 -22.94 5.62
CA GLN A 185 5.48 -23.28 5.26
C GLN A 185 6.47 -22.22 5.78
N VAL A 186 6.17 -20.93 5.61
CA VAL A 186 7.04 -19.85 6.07
C VAL A 186 7.16 -19.82 7.58
N LEU A 187 6.07 -20.07 8.33
CA LEU A 187 6.10 -20.16 9.78
C LEU A 187 6.94 -21.33 10.25
N ASP A 188 6.84 -22.50 9.61
CA ASP A 188 7.65 -23.68 9.90
C ASP A 188 9.14 -23.43 9.58
N GLU A 189 9.44 -22.85 8.42
CA GLU A 189 10.82 -22.52 8.01
C GLU A 189 11.50 -21.49 8.93
N SER A 190 10.76 -20.47 9.37
CA SER A 190 11.29 -19.39 10.19
C SER A 190 11.31 -19.70 11.70
N GLY A 191 10.44 -20.61 12.15
CA GLY A 191 10.21 -20.86 13.58
C GLY A 191 9.48 -19.72 14.30
N LEU A 192 8.83 -18.80 13.58
CA LEU A 192 8.05 -17.72 14.17
C LEU A 192 6.73 -18.27 14.72
N GLU A 193 6.42 -17.93 15.99
CA GLU A 193 5.11 -18.26 16.56
C GLU A 193 3.98 -17.61 15.73
N PRO A 194 2.95 -18.37 15.32
CA PRO A 194 1.92 -17.88 14.38
C PRO A 194 1.17 -16.63 14.86
N ASP A 195 0.96 -16.46 16.15
CA ASP A 195 0.27 -15.32 16.77
C ASP A 195 1.09 -14.01 16.74
N ARG A 196 2.38 -14.12 16.41
CA ARG A 196 3.26 -12.99 16.15
C ARG A 196 3.21 -12.49 14.70
N LEU A 197 2.67 -13.28 13.75
CA LEU A 197 2.45 -12.84 12.39
C LEU A 197 1.09 -12.18 12.27
N GLU A 198 1.07 -10.93 11.80
CA GLU A 198 -0.12 -10.18 11.43
C GLU A 198 -0.11 -9.96 9.92
N LEU A 199 -1.17 -10.37 9.21
CA LEU A 199 -1.31 -10.15 7.78
C LEU A 199 -2.27 -8.99 7.56
N GLU A 200 -1.81 -7.95 6.88
CA GLU A 200 -2.57 -6.74 6.57
C GLU A 200 -3.25 -6.89 5.22
N ILE A 201 -4.57 -6.78 5.19
CA ILE A 201 -5.39 -7.02 4.01
C ILE A 201 -6.24 -5.80 3.76
N THR A 202 -6.12 -5.20 2.57
CA THR A 202 -6.91 -4.04 2.19
C THR A 202 -8.39 -4.38 2.00
N GLU A 203 -9.26 -3.43 2.26
CA GLU A 203 -10.70 -3.56 2.03
C GLU A 203 -11.03 -4.03 0.60
N THR A 204 -10.38 -3.44 -0.40
CA THR A 204 -10.61 -3.78 -1.81
C THR A 204 -10.26 -5.23 -2.14
N GLY A 205 -9.25 -5.80 -1.47
CA GLY A 205 -8.86 -7.20 -1.63
C GLY A 205 -9.94 -8.19 -1.19
N ILE A 206 -10.75 -7.80 -0.22
CA ILE A 206 -11.84 -8.63 0.33
C ILE A 206 -13.10 -8.56 -0.55
N ILE A 207 -13.40 -7.39 -1.11
CA ILE A 207 -14.64 -7.14 -1.87
C ILE A 207 -14.65 -7.88 -3.20
N ALA A 208 -13.51 -8.10 -3.83
CA ALA A 208 -13.40 -8.71 -5.15
C ALA A 208 -14.04 -10.11 -5.22
N ASP A 209 -13.84 -10.95 -4.19
CA ASP A 209 -14.53 -12.23 -3.96
C ASP A 209 -14.63 -12.50 -2.44
N THR A 210 -15.68 -11.95 -1.84
CA THR A 210 -15.90 -12.00 -0.39
C THR A 210 -15.99 -13.45 0.14
N ALA A 211 -16.61 -14.35 -0.60
CA ALA A 211 -16.78 -15.74 -0.14
C ALA A 211 -15.45 -16.50 -0.13
N HIS A 212 -14.65 -16.34 -1.18
CA HIS A 212 -13.32 -16.94 -1.27
C HIS A 212 -12.36 -16.35 -0.24
N ALA A 213 -12.30 -15.01 -0.13
CA ALA A 213 -11.49 -14.31 0.86
C ALA A 213 -11.80 -14.78 2.29
N LEU A 214 -13.08 -14.96 2.63
CA LEU A 214 -13.50 -15.45 3.95
C LEU A 214 -12.98 -16.87 4.22
N GLN A 215 -12.99 -17.77 3.21
CA GLN A 215 -12.45 -19.12 3.35
C GLN A 215 -10.94 -19.09 3.61
N ILE A 216 -10.18 -18.28 2.86
CA ILE A 216 -8.73 -18.12 3.02
C ILE A 216 -8.42 -17.56 4.42
N ILE A 217 -9.07 -16.46 4.83
CA ILE A 217 -8.85 -15.83 6.12
C ILE A 217 -9.16 -16.79 7.27
N ARG A 218 -10.26 -17.57 7.20
CA ARG A 218 -10.56 -18.59 8.21
C ARG A 218 -9.51 -19.70 8.28
N ARG A 219 -8.88 -20.06 7.16
CA ARG A 219 -7.76 -21.03 7.16
C ARG A 219 -6.52 -20.46 7.83
N LEU A 220 -6.16 -19.20 7.54
CA LEU A 220 -5.06 -18.48 8.18
C LEU A 220 -5.30 -18.34 9.69
N LYS A 221 -6.50 -17.98 10.10
CA LYS A 221 -6.88 -17.89 11.53
C LYS A 221 -6.74 -19.22 12.27
N ARG A 222 -7.06 -20.36 11.62
CA ARG A 222 -6.85 -21.69 12.25
C ARG A 222 -5.37 -22.03 12.46
N GLN A 223 -4.46 -21.42 11.72
CA GLN A 223 -3.02 -21.53 11.92
C GLN A 223 -2.51 -20.66 13.09
N GLY A 224 -3.37 -19.79 13.66
CA GLY A 224 -3.01 -18.86 14.74
C GLY A 224 -2.62 -17.46 14.27
N VAL A 225 -2.53 -17.22 12.96
CA VAL A 225 -2.13 -15.94 12.37
C VAL A 225 -3.16 -14.85 12.66
N LYS A 226 -2.69 -13.63 12.90
CA LYS A 226 -3.51 -12.43 13.10
C LYS A 226 -3.82 -11.77 11.76
N ILE A 227 -5.02 -11.18 11.66
CA ILE A 227 -5.47 -10.51 10.44
C ILE A 227 -5.86 -9.07 10.77
N ALA A 228 -5.22 -8.11 10.12
CA ALA A 228 -5.57 -6.70 10.19
C ALA A 228 -6.30 -6.25 8.93
N MET A 229 -7.36 -5.48 9.11
CA MET A 229 -8.03 -4.79 8.01
C MET A 229 -7.35 -3.47 7.77
N ASP A 230 -6.78 -3.30 6.59
CA ASP A 230 -6.03 -2.11 6.19
C ASP A 230 -6.85 -1.15 5.33
N ASP A 231 -6.44 0.14 5.28
CA ASP A 231 -7.07 1.23 4.52
C ASP A 231 -8.56 1.43 4.85
N PHE A 232 -8.99 1.18 6.10
CA PHE A 232 -10.40 1.28 6.48
C PHE A 232 -10.96 2.68 6.30
N GLY A 233 -12.09 2.77 5.61
CA GLY A 233 -12.82 4.01 5.35
C GLY A 233 -12.56 4.63 3.98
N THR A 234 -11.61 4.11 3.18
CA THR A 234 -11.33 4.61 1.83
C THR A 234 -12.24 4.01 0.76
N GLY A 235 -12.94 2.92 1.06
CA GLY A 235 -13.78 2.17 0.13
C GLY A 235 -15.24 2.02 0.55
N TYR A 236 -15.84 0.90 0.19
CA TYR A 236 -17.24 0.54 0.48
C TYR A 236 -17.36 -0.33 1.74
N SER A 237 -16.57 -0.05 2.79
CA SER A 237 -16.64 -0.83 4.02
C SER A 237 -18.07 -0.90 4.53
N SER A 238 -18.66 -2.09 4.44
CA SER A 238 -19.93 -2.33 5.07
C SER A 238 -19.69 -2.89 6.48
N LEU A 239 -20.49 -2.46 7.44
CA LEU A 239 -20.52 -3.06 8.77
C LEU A 239 -20.68 -4.59 8.70
N ALA A 240 -21.35 -5.08 7.65
CA ALA A 240 -21.52 -6.49 7.37
C ALA A 240 -20.18 -7.20 7.08
N THR A 241 -19.22 -6.55 6.43
CA THR A 241 -17.87 -7.09 6.19
C THR A 241 -17.13 -7.28 7.51
N LEU A 242 -17.12 -6.26 8.38
CA LEU A 242 -16.49 -6.37 9.69
C LEU A 242 -17.10 -7.46 10.57
N GLN A 243 -18.42 -7.66 10.50
CA GLN A 243 -19.09 -8.73 11.24
C GLN A 243 -18.83 -10.13 10.66
N ALA A 244 -18.66 -10.24 9.35
CA ALA A 244 -18.48 -11.53 8.68
C ALA A 244 -17.05 -12.07 8.80
N PHE A 245 -16.06 -11.19 8.88
CA PHE A 245 -14.65 -11.55 8.87
C PHE A 245 -14.03 -11.48 10.27
N PRO A 246 -13.20 -12.47 10.67
CA PRO A 246 -12.59 -12.52 12.00
C PRO A 246 -11.31 -11.68 12.07
N PHE A 247 -11.44 -10.35 11.98
CA PHE A 247 -10.33 -9.43 12.11
C PHE A 247 -9.84 -9.32 13.55
N ASP A 248 -8.53 -9.16 13.72
CA ASP A 248 -7.85 -8.92 15.00
C ASP A 248 -7.50 -7.44 15.18
N LYS A 249 -7.52 -6.63 14.11
CA LYS A 249 -7.16 -5.22 14.13
C LYS A 249 -7.83 -4.47 12.97
N ILE A 250 -8.14 -3.19 13.16
CA ILE A 250 -8.57 -2.25 12.12
C ILE A 250 -7.53 -1.14 12.05
N LYS A 251 -7.02 -0.84 10.83
CA LYS A 251 -6.10 0.26 10.58
C LYS A 251 -6.84 1.40 9.88
N ILE A 252 -6.79 2.60 10.47
CA ILE A 252 -7.34 3.82 9.88
C ILE A 252 -6.29 4.41 8.95
N ASP A 253 -6.67 4.60 7.67
CA ASP A 253 -5.77 5.16 6.66
C ASP A 253 -5.25 6.55 7.04
N ARG A 254 -3.99 6.80 6.72
CA ARG A 254 -3.27 8.04 6.97
C ARG A 254 -3.94 9.29 6.36
N GLU A 255 -4.75 9.16 5.31
CA GLU A 255 -5.42 10.31 4.70
C GLU A 255 -6.37 10.98 5.67
N PHE A 256 -7.09 10.19 6.49
CA PHE A 256 -7.98 10.71 7.53
C PHE A 256 -7.20 11.32 8.69
N ILE A 257 -6.06 10.72 9.07
CA ILE A 257 -5.22 11.22 10.17
C ILE A 257 -4.51 12.52 9.80
N ARG A 258 -4.08 12.68 8.54
CA ARG A 258 -3.48 13.92 8.05
C ARG A 258 -4.42 15.13 8.18
N GLU A 259 -5.73 14.92 8.00
CA GLU A 259 -6.77 15.95 8.09
C GLU A 259 -7.42 16.05 9.46
N LEU A 260 -6.97 15.26 10.44
CA LEU A 260 -7.54 15.21 11.78
C LEU A 260 -7.41 16.56 12.48
N GLY A 261 -8.53 17.04 13.04
CA GLY A 261 -8.64 18.38 13.65
C GLY A 261 -8.85 19.53 12.65
N ALA A 262 -8.65 19.31 11.35
CA ALA A 262 -8.88 20.31 10.30
C ALA A 262 -10.18 20.04 9.50
N SER A 263 -10.56 18.78 9.35
CA SER A 263 -11.71 18.32 8.58
C SER A 263 -12.75 17.65 9.49
N LYS A 264 -13.95 18.26 9.62
CA LYS A 264 -15.07 17.66 10.36
C LYS A 264 -15.44 16.27 9.84
N GLN A 265 -15.26 16.02 8.54
CA GLN A 265 -15.57 14.73 7.93
C GLN A 265 -14.55 13.69 8.38
N SER A 266 -13.26 14.00 8.30
CA SER A 266 -12.18 13.10 8.75
C SER A 266 -12.29 12.82 10.25
N ASP A 267 -12.58 13.84 11.07
CA ASP A 267 -12.84 13.69 12.51
C ASP A 267 -14.01 12.73 12.81
N ALA A 268 -15.08 12.84 12.03
CA ALA A 268 -16.26 11.98 12.20
C ALA A 268 -15.95 10.53 11.81
N ILE A 269 -15.20 10.31 10.72
CA ILE A 269 -14.80 8.97 10.26
C ILE A 269 -13.88 8.31 11.30
N VAL A 270 -12.82 9.00 11.73
CA VAL A 270 -11.88 8.49 12.74
C VAL A 270 -12.62 8.11 14.03
N ARG A 271 -13.45 9.01 14.54
CA ARG A 271 -14.24 8.75 15.75
C ARG A 271 -15.20 7.57 15.59
N ALA A 272 -15.91 7.49 14.47
CA ALA A 272 -16.82 6.40 14.19
C ALA A 272 -16.11 5.05 14.13
N THR A 273 -14.91 5.01 13.49
CA THR A 273 -14.09 3.80 13.39
C THR A 273 -13.59 3.35 14.76
N ILE A 274 -13.12 4.27 15.60
CA ILE A 274 -12.66 3.94 16.96
C ILE A 274 -13.82 3.41 17.82
N ILE A 275 -14.99 4.06 17.78
CA ILE A 275 -16.18 3.60 18.51
C ILE A 275 -16.60 2.21 18.03
N LEU A 276 -16.59 1.98 16.74
CA LEU A 276 -16.92 0.69 16.14
C LEU A 276 -15.95 -0.41 16.57
N GLY A 277 -14.64 -0.17 16.47
CA GLY A 277 -13.61 -1.09 16.91
C GLY A 277 -13.77 -1.46 18.39
N ASN A 278 -13.93 -0.45 19.25
CA ASN A 278 -14.15 -0.65 20.68
C ASN A 278 -15.45 -1.45 20.97
N SER A 279 -16.52 -1.22 20.22
CA SER A 279 -17.80 -1.93 20.39
C SER A 279 -17.72 -3.39 19.94
N LEU A 280 -16.83 -3.72 19.01
CA LEU A 280 -16.57 -5.07 18.50
C LEU A 280 -15.40 -5.76 19.22
N GLU A 281 -14.78 -5.10 20.19
CA GLU A 281 -13.57 -5.57 20.88
C GLU A 281 -12.38 -5.82 19.91
N ILE A 282 -12.34 -5.04 18.82
CA ILE A 282 -11.25 -5.07 17.81
C ILE A 282 -10.40 -3.81 18.01
N PRO A 283 -9.11 -3.93 18.38
CA PRO A 283 -8.22 -2.80 18.53
C PRO A 283 -8.09 -2.01 17.21
N VAL A 284 -8.03 -0.67 17.35
CA VAL A 284 -7.88 0.25 16.22
C VAL A 284 -6.48 0.86 16.26
N LEU A 285 -5.79 0.81 15.12
CA LEU A 285 -4.51 1.46 14.88
C LEU A 285 -4.74 2.65 13.94
N ALA A 286 -4.23 3.83 14.31
CA ALA A 286 -4.24 5.01 13.45
C ALA A 286 -2.89 5.18 12.76
N GLU A 287 -2.91 5.27 11.42
CA GLU A 287 -1.71 5.43 10.61
C GLU A 287 -1.37 6.88 10.30
N GLY A 288 -0.08 7.16 10.09
CA GLY A 288 0.38 8.47 9.64
C GLY A 288 0.29 9.55 10.71
N VAL A 289 0.43 9.20 11.99
CA VAL A 289 0.49 10.17 13.10
C VAL A 289 1.83 10.90 13.05
N GLU A 290 1.79 12.23 12.84
CA GLU A 290 2.97 13.07 12.67
C GLU A 290 3.15 14.11 13.76
N THR A 291 2.06 14.42 14.54
CA THR A 291 2.10 15.48 15.55
C THR A 291 1.54 15.02 16.90
N GLU A 292 2.00 15.67 17.97
CA GLU A 292 1.49 15.44 19.33
C GLU A 292 -0.02 15.81 19.46
N ASP A 293 -0.50 16.80 18.71
CA ASP A 293 -1.92 17.18 18.70
C ASP A 293 -2.79 16.06 18.12
N GLN A 294 -2.34 15.42 17.03
CA GLN A 294 -3.01 14.24 16.48
C GLN A 294 -3.05 13.10 17.50
N LEU A 295 -1.91 12.82 18.14
CA LEU A 295 -1.81 11.78 19.16
C LEU A 295 -2.76 12.06 20.34
N ALA A 296 -2.77 13.29 20.86
CA ALA A 296 -3.64 13.69 21.95
C ALA A 296 -5.14 13.54 21.60
N LEU A 297 -5.52 13.88 20.36
CA LEU A 297 -6.89 13.74 19.89
C LEU A 297 -7.30 12.25 19.76
N LEU A 298 -6.43 11.41 19.21
CA LEU A 298 -6.63 9.96 19.10
C LEU A 298 -6.73 9.31 20.49
N ALA A 299 -5.86 9.69 21.42
CA ALA A 299 -5.90 9.24 22.81
C ALA A 299 -7.23 9.60 23.49
N SER A 300 -7.72 10.84 23.30
CA SER A 300 -8.99 11.31 23.86
C SER A 300 -10.20 10.55 23.32
N GLN A 301 -10.09 9.97 22.11
CA GLN A 301 -11.14 9.16 21.49
C GLN A 301 -11.03 7.67 21.84
N GLY A 302 -9.98 7.24 22.55
CA GLY A 302 -9.77 5.85 22.95
C GLY A 302 -9.17 4.97 21.86
N CYS A 303 -8.37 5.55 20.95
CA CYS A 303 -7.57 4.79 20.00
C CYS A 303 -6.54 3.93 20.74
N ALA A 304 -6.39 2.65 20.35
CA ALA A 304 -5.53 1.70 21.04
C ALA A 304 -4.07 1.81 20.61
N GLU A 305 -3.83 1.88 19.32
CA GLU A 305 -2.49 1.83 18.72
C GLU A 305 -2.31 2.95 17.68
N VAL A 306 -1.07 3.35 17.47
CA VAL A 306 -0.69 4.39 16.51
C VAL A 306 0.58 4.00 15.78
N GLN A 307 0.69 4.49 14.55
CA GLN A 307 1.88 4.39 13.70
C GLN A 307 2.09 5.69 12.94
N GLY A 308 3.32 6.17 12.84
CA GLY A 308 3.60 7.38 12.08
C GLY A 308 4.98 7.97 12.35
N TYR A 309 5.28 9.07 11.66
CA TYR A 309 6.59 9.71 11.75
C TYR A 309 6.87 10.37 13.11
N LEU A 310 5.84 10.56 13.92
CA LEU A 310 6.01 11.00 15.31
C LEU A 310 6.83 9.99 16.13
N PHE A 311 6.65 8.69 15.87
CA PHE A 311 7.32 7.59 16.56
C PHE A 311 8.59 7.14 15.84
N GLY A 312 8.68 7.36 14.53
CA GLY A 312 9.84 7.03 13.72
C GLY A 312 9.46 6.78 12.26
N LYS A 313 10.39 7.08 11.36
CA LYS A 313 10.28 6.69 9.96
C LYS A 313 10.60 5.20 9.80
N PRO A 314 10.15 4.57 8.70
CA PRO A 314 10.61 3.21 8.39
C PRO A 314 12.13 3.13 8.33
N VAL A 315 12.72 2.17 9.03
CA VAL A 315 14.16 1.98 9.19
C VAL A 315 14.61 0.59 8.75
N PRO A 316 15.89 0.38 8.38
CA PRO A 316 16.44 -0.94 8.10
C PRO A 316 16.39 -1.89 9.31
N ALA A 317 16.55 -3.21 9.06
CA ALA A 317 16.51 -4.26 10.08
C ALA A 317 17.44 -4.02 11.28
N VAL A 318 18.63 -3.50 11.05
CA VAL A 318 19.61 -3.24 12.13
C VAL A 318 19.09 -2.22 13.15
N GLU A 319 18.40 -1.18 12.67
CA GLU A 319 17.87 -0.12 13.51
C GLU A 319 16.61 -0.56 14.26
N ILE A 320 15.71 -1.31 13.60
CA ILE A 320 14.48 -1.79 14.26
C ILE A 320 14.79 -2.77 15.40
N ARG A 321 15.82 -3.61 15.26
CA ARG A 321 16.28 -4.49 16.35
C ARG A 321 16.65 -3.71 17.60
N GLN A 322 17.32 -2.56 17.45
CA GLN A 322 17.68 -1.69 18.57
C GLN A 322 16.45 -1.08 19.25
N LEU A 323 15.45 -0.68 18.46
CA LEU A 323 14.18 -0.13 18.97
C LEU A 323 13.39 -1.18 19.75
N VAL A 324 13.28 -2.40 19.22
CA VAL A 324 12.58 -3.51 19.88
C VAL A 324 13.30 -3.93 21.16
N HIS A 325 14.63 -4.00 21.15
CA HIS A 325 15.43 -4.30 22.36
C HIS A 325 15.36 -3.20 23.42
N GLY A 326 15.23 -1.92 23.02
CA GLY A 326 15.27 -0.75 23.91
C GLY A 326 13.91 -0.30 24.43
N SER A 327 12.81 -0.90 23.99
CA SER A 327 11.45 -0.39 24.25
C SER A 327 11.04 -0.36 25.73
N GLN A 328 11.75 -1.02 26.63
CA GLN A 328 11.56 -0.92 28.09
C GLN A 328 12.34 0.24 28.75
N ALA A 329 13.34 0.82 28.07
CA ALA A 329 14.20 1.83 28.68
C ALA A 329 13.70 3.29 28.45
N SER A 330 12.72 3.54 27.58
CA SER A 330 12.50 4.89 27.05
C SER A 330 11.61 5.81 27.89
N LYS A 331 10.84 5.32 28.86
CA LYS A 331 10.03 6.21 29.72
C LYS A 331 10.90 7.04 30.67
N SER A 332 12.03 6.51 31.14
CA SER A 332 12.90 7.23 32.08
C SER A 332 13.78 8.30 31.40
N GLN A 333 14.06 8.15 30.10
CA GLN A 333 14.91 9.11 29.38
C GLN A 333 14.14 10.28 28.77
N ARG A 334 12.88 10.09 28.33
CA ARG A 334 12.03 11.21 27.84
C ARG A 334 11.55 12.09 28.99
N ASP A 335 11.19 11.52 30.16
CA ASP A 335 10.86 12.28 31.37
C ASP A 335 12.08 13.08 31.91
N ALA A 336 13.30 12.61 31.66
CA ALA A 336 14.51 13.35 32.01
C ALA A 336 14.85 14.48 31.01
N ALA A 337 14.51 14.33 29.74
CA ALA A 337 14.75 15.33 28.69
C ALA A 337 13.68 16.45 28.64
N SER A 338 12.49 16.22 29.17
CA SER A 338 11.40 17.20 29.24
C SER A 338 11.35 18.03 30.53
N ARG A 339 12.24 17.78 31.50
CA ARG A 339 12.35 18.65 32.67
C ARG A 339 13.20 19.87 32.35
N PRO A 340 12.65 21.09 32.51
CA PRO A 340 13.48 22.28 32.42
C PRO A 340 14.54 22.25 33.54
N PRO A 341 15.78 22.67 33.29
CA PRO A 341 16.83 22.68 34.30
C PRO A 341 16.46 23.67 35.39
N GLY A 342 16.27 23.19 36.63
CA GLY A 342 16.23 23.96 37.83
C GLY A 342 14.88 24.18 38.50
N LEU A 343 14.36 23.13 39.16
CA LEU A 343 13.49 23.34 40.33
C LEU A 343 13.94 22.41 41.47
N VAL A 344 14.78 22.96 42.33
CA VAL A 344 15.11 22.31 43.61
C VAL A 344 14.00 22.70 44.58
N LEU A 345 13.10 21.74 44.88
CA LEU A 345 12.14 21.87 45.97
C LEU A 345 12.88 21.67 47.28
N VAL A 346 13.14 22.73 48.01
CA VAL A 346 13.62 22.71 49.40
C VAL A 346 12.38 22.49 50.28
N ASN A 347 12.26 21.29 50.86
CA ASN A 347 11.26 21.04 51.90
C ASN A 347 11.69 21.78 53.18
N TRP A 348 10.90 22.73 53.57
CA TRP A 348 10.92 23.26 54.95
C TRP A 348 9.91 22.46 55.77
N VAL A 349 10.45 21.71 56.74
CA VAL A 349 9.66 21.16 57.85
C VAL A 349 9.81 22.15 59.01
N ALA A 350 8.69 22.63 59.50
CA ALA A 350 8.54 23.21 60.83
C ALA A 350 7.18 22.76 61.36
#